data_7e192f76eb21572eb12b9a9597da6727
#
_entry.id   7e192f76eb21572eb12b9a9597da6727
#
_cell.length_a   1.000
_cell.length_b   1.000
_cell.length_c   1.000
_cell.angle_alpha   90.00
_cell.angle_beta   90.00
_cell.angle_gamma   90.00
#
_symmetry.space_group_name_H-M   'P 1'
#
loop_
_entity.id
_entity.type
_entity.pdbx_description
1 polymer ?
#
loop_
_entity_poly.entity_id
_entity_poly.type
_entity_poly.pdbx_seq_one_letter_code
_entity_poly.pdbx_strand_id
1 'polypeptide(L)'
;GVCIGSGLGMSRLSEKILKTVIEYVKVPCLIDADGLNLLAENNNYLNQMAERRFVITPHMKEMSRLTGTPVEELKADRIQILKDFLSRYRITCVLKDSRTLIASEEKGIRMNLTGNSAMAKAGSGDVLAGVISGWMVQGKEAEDAAELGTYIHGLSGDLAKFEKGVYSVMARD
;
A
#
# COMPACT_ATOMS: atom_id res chain seq x y z
N GLY A 1 -4.96 -2.30 15.43
CA GLY A 1 -4.63 -2.56 14.03
C GLY A 1 -3.40 -3.43 13.88
N VAL A 2 -3.21 -3.96 12.72
CA VAL A 2 -2.01 -4.73 12.33
C VAL A 2 -1.43 -4.09 11.08
N CYS A 3 -0.11 -3.83 11.09
CA CYS A 3 0.66 -3.49 9.91
C CYS A 3 1.71 -4.60 9.75
N ILE A 4 1.71 -5.29 8.59
CA ILE A 4 2.52 -6.48 8.40
C ILE A 4 3.17 -6.49 7.02
N GLY A 5 4.40 -7.00 6.95
CA GLY A 5 5.11 -7.29 5.71
C GLY A 5 6.52 -6.73 5.66
N SER A 6 6.76 -5.51 6.14
CA SER A 6 8.11 -4.92 6.17
C SER A 6 9.07 -5.80 6.95
N GLY A 7 10.11 -6.33 6.29
CA GLY A 7 11.11 -7.19 6.90
C GLY A 7 10.61 -8.57 7.35
N LEU A 8 9.42 -8.99 6.91
CA LEU A 8 8.83 -10.28 7.30
C LEU A 8 9.58 -11.48 6.71
N GLY A 9 10.19 -11.32 5.53
CA GLY A 9 10.82 -12.37 4.75
C GLY A 9 9.81 -13.30 4.05
N MET A 10 10.36 -14.26 3.27
CA MET A 10 9.59 -15.17 2.41
C MET A 10 9.62 -16.62 2.90
N SER A 11 9.73 -16.81 4.22
CA SER A 11 9.78 -18.15 4.80
C SER A 11 8.38 -18.77 4.95
N ARG A 12 8.33 -20.10 5.12
CA ARG A 12 7.07 -20.81 5.48
C ARG A 12 6.46 -20.29 6.79
N LEU A 13 7.30 -19.81 7.71
CA LEU A 13 6.79 -19.19 8.95
C LEU A 13 6.14 -17.85 8.68
N SER A 14 6.77 -17.02 7.84
CA SER A 14 6.21 -15.73 7.39
C SER A 14 4.86 -15.91 6.70
N GLU A 15 4.74 -16.90 5.82
CA GLU A 15 3.48 -17.25 5.17
C GLU A 15 2.40 -17.67 6.20
N LYS A 16 2.75 -18.52 7.19
CA LYS A 16 1.81 -18.91 8.25
C LYS A 16 1.35 -17.72 9.09
N ILE A 17 2.26 -16.78 9.40
CA ILE A 17 1.93 -15.57 10.15
C ILE A 17 0.94 -14.73 9.32
N LEU A 18 1.23 -14.46 8.05
CA LEU A 18 0.34 -13.70 7.17
C LEU A 18 -1.03 -14.37 7.05
N LYS A 19 -1.07 -15.69 6.81
CA LYS A 19 -2.30 -16.47 6.77
C LYS A 19 -3.12 -16.31 8.05
N THR A 20 -2.47 -16.42 9.22
CA THR A 20 -3.13 -16.24 10.52
C THR A 20 -3.74 -14.84 10.65
N VAL A 21 -3.04 -13.79 10.22
CA VAL A 21 -3.56 -12.43 10.21
C VAL A 21 -4.80 -12.33 9.31
N ILE A 22 -4.74 -12.87 8.11
CA ILE A 22 -5.85 -12.83 7.15
C ILE A 22 -7.07 -13.61 7.69
N GLU A 23 -6.88 -14.78 8.25
CA GLU A 23 -7.98 -15.65 8.68
C GLU A 23 -8.64 -15.19 10.00
N TYR A 24 -7.85 -14.78 10.98
CA TYR A 24 -8.33 -14.62 12.35
C TYR A 24 -8.37 -13.20 12.88
N VAL A 25 -7.59 -12.26 12.35
CA VAL A 25 -7.54 -10.89 12.87
C VAL A 25 -8.79 -10.11 12.45
N LYS A 26 -9.46 -9.47 13.41
CA LYS A 26 -10.72 -8.72 13.23
C LYS A 26 -10.54 -7.19 13.27
N VAL A 27 -9.33 -6.73 13.52
CA VAL A 27 -9.00 -5.29 13.52
C VAL A 27 -8.52 -4.84 12.14
N PRO A 28 -8.49 -3.54 11.87
CA PRO A 28 -7.95 -3.00 10.62
C PRO A 28 -6.53 -3.48 10.35
N CYS A 29 -6.23 -3.87 9.12
CA CYS A 29 -4.94 -4.43 8.73
C CYS A 29 -4.38 -3.73 7.49
N LEU A 30 -3.06 -3.48 7.50
CA LEU A 30 -2.31 -3.04 6.33
C LEU A 30 -1.24 -4.07 6.00
N ILE A 31 -1.11 -4.41 4.71
CA ILE A 31 -0.11 -5.35 4.19
C ILE A 31 0.79 -4.61 3.19
N ASP A 32 2.11 -4.67 3.41
CA ASP A 32 3.13 -4.07 2.53
C ASP A 32 4.29 -5.05 2.28
N ALA A 33 5.18 -4.71 1.39
CA ALA A 33 6.48 -5.33 1.16
C ALA A 33 6.43 -6.87 1.02
N ASP A 34 7.15 -7.63 1.88
CA ASP A 34 7.17 -9.10 1.80
C ASP A 34 5.79 -9.72 2.00
N GLY A 35 4.89 -9.05 2.74
CA GLY A 35 3.50 -9.48 2.85
C GLY A 35 2.78 -9.50 1.50
N LEU A 36 3.04 -8.51 0.63
CA LEU A 36 2.49 -8.46 -0.73
C LEU A 36 3.10 -9.53 -1.63
N ASN A 37 4.39 -9.83 -1.46
CA ASN A 37 5.04 -10.90 -2.20
C ASN A 37 4.44 -12.27 -1.83
N LEU A 38 4.17 -12.51 -0.56
CA LEU A 38 3.49 -13.73 -0.09
C LEU A 38 2.04 -13.82 -0.59
N LEU A 39 1.32 -12.67 -0.66
CA LEU A 39 -0.02 -12.62 -1.28
C LEU A 39 0.03 -13.01 -2.76
N ALA A 40 1.06 -12.56 -3.49
CA ALA A 40 1.22 -12.87 -4.91
C ALA A 40 1.53 -14.35 -5.18
N GLU A 41 2.15 -15.06 -4.23
CA GLU A 41 2.35 -16.52 -4.32
C GLU A 41 1.06 -17.31 -4.14
N ASN A 42 0.05 -16.73 -3.46
CA ASN A 42 -1.24 -17.37 -3.24
C ASN A 42 -2.40 -16.35 -3.26
N ASN A 43 -2.88 -16.04 -4.44
CA ASN A 43 -3.96 -15.07 -4.66
C ASN A 43 -5.30 -15.42 -3.96
N ASN A 44 -5.47 -16.65 -3.45
CA ASN A 44 -6.66 -17.00 -2.65
C ASN A 44 -6.76 -16.19 -1.36
N TYR A 45 -5.64 -15.69 -0.85
CA TYR A 45 -5.64 -14.81 0.31
C TYR A 45 -6.35 -13.48 0.03
N LEU A 46 -6.22 -12.93 -1.18
CA LEU A 46 -6.92 -11.69 -1.57
C LEU A 46 -8.45 -11.84 -1.49
N ASN A 47 -8.98 -13.00 -1.90
CA ASN A 47 -10.42 -13.27 -1.81
C ASN A 47 -10.92 -13.32 -0.35
N GLN A 48 -10.07 -13.77 0.59
CA GLN A 48 -10.40 -13.85 2.01
C GLN A 48 -10.35 -12.48 2.71
N MET A 49 -9.72 -11.50 2.07
CA MET A 49 -9.62 -10.12 2.58
C MET A 49 -10.83 -9.26 2.19
N ALA A 50 -11.64 -9.71 1.23
CA ALA A 50 -12.82 -9.00 0.76
C ALA A 50 -13.78 -8.66 1.92
N GLU A 51 -14.43 -7.48 1.84
CA GLU A 51 -15.37 -6.98 2.84
C GLU A 51 -14.78 -6.76 4.25
N ARG A 52 -13.47 -6.77 4.36
CA ARG A 52 -12.75 -6.49 5.62
C ARG A 52 -11.88 -5.24 5.46
N ARG A 53 -11.54 -4.61 6.58
CA ARG A 53 -10.74 -3.37 6.61
C ARG A 53 -9.27 -3.65 6.32
N PHE A 54 -8.98 -4.08 5.09
CA PHE A 54 -7.62 -4.28 4.60
C PHE A 54 -7.19 -3.16 3.65
N VAL A 55 -5.95 -2.71 3.85
CA VAL A 55 -5.24 -1.84 2.90
C VAL A 55 -3.99 -2.57 2.42
N ILE A 56 -3.73 -2.52 1.12
CA ILE A 56 -2.47 -2.95 0.54
C ILE A 56 -1.75 -1.76 -0.08
N THR A 57 -0.41 -1.74 0.02
CA THR A 57 0.40 -0.60 -0.44
C THR A 57 1.48 -1.00 -1.45
N PRO A 58 1.12 -1.66 -2.59
CA PRO A 58 2.10 -2.14 -3.55
C PRO A 58 2.81 -1.01 -4.29
N HIS A 59 4.12 -1.16 -4.52
CA HIS A 59 4.80 -0.45 -5.60
C HIS A 59 4.61 -1.21 -6.94
N MET A 60 5.07 -0.65 -8.05
CA MET A 60 4.83 -1.20 -9.39
C MET A 60 5.25 -2.66 -9.57
N LYS A 61 6.40 -3.07 -9.00
CA LYS A 61 6.87 -4.47 -9.09
C LYS A 61 6.04 -5.43 -8.24
N GLU A 62 5.58 -5.00 -7.07
CA GLU A 62 4.68 -5.78 -6.21
C GLU A 62 3.31 -5.94 -6.88
N MET A 63 2.78 -4.86 -7.45
CA MET A 63 1.53 -4.91 -8.21
C MET A 63 1.63 -5.83 -9.42
N SER A 64 2.75 -5.79 -10.13
CA SER A 64 3.04 -6.71 -11.24
C SER A 64 2.96 -8.18 -10.82
N ARG A 65 3.50 -8.53 -9.64
CA ARG A 65 3.40 -9.90 -9.10
C ARG A 65 1.98 -10.26 -8.70
N LEU A 66 1.25 -9.33 -8.05
CA LEU A 66 -0.13 -9.55 -7.61
C LEU A 66 -1.10 -9.75 -8.78
N THR A 67 -0.89 -9.04 -9.89
CA THR A 67 -1.78 -9.09 -11.06
C THR A 67 -1.31 -10.08 -12.13
N GLY A 68 -0.04 -10.47 -12.11
CA GLY A 68 0.60 -11.21 -13.21
C GLY A 68 0.87 -10.35 -14.44
N THR A 69 0.68 -9.04 -14.38
CA THR A 69 0.85 -8.09 -15.49
C THR A 69 2.28 -7.52 -15.49
N PRO A 70 2.99 -7.50 -16.63
CA PRO A 70 4.31 -6.88 -16.72
C PRO A 70 4.32 -5.42 -16.30
N VAL A 71 5.43 -4.96 -15.69
CA VAL A 71 5.55 -3.58 -15.18
C VAL A 71 5.36 -2.53 -16.28
N GLU A 72 5.78 -2.83 -17.50
CA GLU A 72 5.64 -1.94 -18.67
C GLU A 72 4.17 -1.73 -19.04
N GLU A 73 3.38 -2.78 -19.03
CA GLU A 73 1.92 -2.72 -19.26
C GLU A 73 1.21 -1.99 -18.11
N LEU A 74 1.61 -2.27 -16.86
CA LEU A 74 1.12 -1.54 -15.69
C LEU A 74 1.36 -0.04 -15.82
N LYS A 75 2.54 0.39 -16.28
CA LYS A 75 2.85 1.80 -16.48
C LYS A 75 2.01 2.43 -17.59
N ALA A 76 1.69 1.67 -18.63
CA ALA A 76 0.89 2.15 -19.76
C ALA A 76 -0.57 2.42 -19.37
N ASP A 77 -1.18 1.55 -18.55
CA ASP A 77 -2.58 1.71 -18.13
C ASP A 77 -2.86 1.28 -16.69
N ARG A 78 -2.26 2.00 -15.73
CA ARG A 78 -2.43 1.76 -14.30
C ARG A 78 -3.88 1.82 -13.84
N ILE A 79 -4.67 2.70 -14.47
CA ILE A 79 -6.05 2.93 -14.07
C ILE A 79 -6.92 1.73 -14.43
N GLN A 80 -6.80 1.21 -15.65
CA GLN A 80 -7.60 0.05 -16.06
C GLN A 80 -7.22 -1.18 -15.27
N ILE A 81 -5.93 -1.43 -15.07
CA ILE A 81 -5.45 -2.58 -14.29
C ILE A 81 -5.92 -2.51 -12.83
N LEU A 82 -5.93 -1.31 -12.21
CA LEU A 82 -6.50 -1.15 -10.88
C LEU A 82 -8.01 -1.40 -10.86
N LYS A 83 -8.76 -0.95 -11.86
CA LYS A 83 -10.21 -1.24 -11.96
C LYS A 83 -10.46 -2.75 -12.05
N ASP A 84 -9.71 -3.45 -12.90
CA ASP A 84 -9.83 -4.90 -13.06
C ASP A 84 -9.45 -5.66 -11.78
N PHE A 85 -8.42 -5.17 -11.08
CA PHE A 85 -8.00 -5.72 -9.79
C PHE A 85 -9.08 -5.52 -8.71
N LEU A 86 -9.65 -4.33 -8.60
CA LEU A 86 -10.69 -4.01 -7.61
C LEU A 86 -12.00 -4.73 -7.89
N SER A 87 -12.37 -4.92 -9.17
CA SER A 87 -13.56 -5.69 -9.53
C SER A 87 -13.50 -7.15 -9.08
N ARG A 88 -12.26 -7.68 -8.92
CA ARG A 88 -12.01 -9.04 -8.45
C ARG A 88 -11.85 -9.11 -6.94
N TYR A 89 -11.17 -8.11 -6.35
CA TYR A 89 -10.78 -8.10 -4.94
C TYR A 89 -11.27 -6.81 -4.27
N ARG A 90 -12.24 -6.90 -3.38
CA ARG A 90 -12.85 -5.77 -2.67
C ARG A 90 -11.96 -5.29 -1.52
N ILE A 91 -10.83 -4.71 -1.86
CA ILE A 91 -9.83 -4.20 -0.90
C ILE A 91 -9.36 -2.81 -1.28
N THR A 92 -8.90 -2.02 -0.32
CA THR A 92 -8.29 -0.73 -0.61
C THR A 92 -6.84 -0.91 -1.05
N CYS A 93 -6.48 -0.34 -2.21
CA CYS A 93 -5.15 -0.43 -2.80
C CYS A 93 -4.51 0.96 -2.93
N VAL A 94 -3.29 1.11 -2.42
CA VAL A 94 -2.44 2.30 -2.61
C VAL A 94 -1.28 1.90 -3.54
N LEU A 95 -1.45 2.12 -4.84
CA LEU A 95 -0.41 1.84 -5.83
C LEU A 95 0.64 2.94 -5.81
N LYS A 96 1.79 2.64 -5.18
CA LYS A 96 2.92 3.57 -5.01
C LYS A 96 3.65 3.80 -6.33
N ASP A 97 3.73 5.07 -6.73
CA ASP A 97 4.54 5.55 -7.87
C ASP A 97 4.75 7.06 -7.70
N SER A 98 5.39 7.73 -8.67
CA SER A 98 5.56 9.19 -8.73
C SER A 98 4.24 9.96 -8.60
N ARG A 99 3.15 9.36 -9.00
CA ARG A 99 1.76 9.77 -8.76
C ARG A 99 1.02 8.57 -8.19
N THR A 100 1.00 8.47 -6.88
CA THR A 100 0.35 7.37 -6.15
C THR A 100 -1.15 7.38 -6.45
N LEU A 101 -1.70 6.21 -6.78
CA LEU A 101 -3.13 6.01 -6.95
C LEU A 101 -3.70 5.32 -5.73
N ILE A 102 -4.78 5.88 -5.18
CA ILE A 102 -5.56 5.29 -4.10
C ILE A 102 -6.86 4.78 -4.74
N ALA A 103 -7.15 3.50 -4.54
CA ALA A 103 -8.22 2.85 -5.25
C ALA A 103 -9.04 1.94 -4.31
N SER A 104 -10.35 2.06 -4.36
CA SER A 104 -11.33 1.17 -3.71
C SER A 104 -12.56 1.00 -4.59
N GLU A 105 -13.36 -0.03 -4.34
CA GLU A 105 -14.61 -0.24 -5.07
C GLU A 105 -15.61 0.89 -4.79
N GLU A 106 -15.71 1.35 -3.55
CA GLU A 106 -16.70 2.35 -3.14
C GLU A 106 -16.39 3.77 -3.65
N LYS A 107 -15.11 4.18 -3.57
CA LYS A 107 -14.69 5.55 -3.88
C LYS A 107 -14.01 5.69 -5.24
N GLY A 108 -13.83 4.60 -5.97
CA GLY A 108 -13.13 4.57 -7.23
C GLY A 108 -11.63 4.83 -7.10
N ILE A 109 -11.04 5.45 -8.12
CA ILE A 109 -9.59 5.72 -8.18
C ILE A 109 -9.33 7.21 -8.03
N ARG A 110 -8.43 7.56 -7.10
CA ARG A 110 -7.95 8.90 -6.84
C ARG A 110 -6.45 8.98 -7.00
N MET A 111 -5.96 10.13 -7.42
CA MET A 111 -4.53 10.38 -7.62
C MET A 111 -4.01 11.35 -6.56
N ASN A 112 -2.98 10.96 -5.83
CA ASN A 112 -2.27 11.86 -4.95
C ASN A 112 -1.28 12.73 -5.73
N LEU A 113 -1.34 14.05 -5.49
CA LEU A 113 -0.48 15.04 -6.16
C LEU A 113 0.63 15.57 -5.27
N THR A 114 0.63 15.25 -3.97
CA THR A 114 1.71 15.61 -3.03
C THR A 114 2.87 14.64 -3.11
N GLY A 115 4.02 15.07 -2.63
CA GLY A 115 5.24 14.29 -2.64
C GLY A 115 6.16 14.59 -3.82
N ASN A 116 7.41 14.20 -3.66
CA ASN A 116 8.47 14.52 -4.60
C ASN A 116 9.56 13.44 -4.64
N SER A 117 10.54 13.60 -5.55
CA SER A 117 11.62 12.62 -5.76
C SER A 117 12.54 12.41 -4.56
N ALA A 118 12.60 13.35 -3.60
CA ALA A 118 13.40 13.17 -2.37
C ALA A 118 12.88 12.02 -1.50
N MET A 119 11.59 11.66 -1.67
CA MET A 119 10.94 10.56 -0.95
C MET A 119 11.30 9.16 -1.51
N ALA A 120 11.98 9.07 -2.65
CA ALA A 120 12.41 7.81 -3.25
C ALA A 120 13.61 7.22 -2.50
N LYS A 121 13.44 6.92 -1.23
CA LYS A 121 14.47 6.40 -0.29
C LYS A 121 13.94 5.23 0.51
N ALA A 122 14.86 4.38 0.98
CA ALA A 122 14.53 3.29 1.89
C ALA A 122 13.83 3.82 3.15
N GLY A 123 12.79 3.14 3.58
CA GLY A 123 11.98 3.50 4.74
C GLY A 123 10.79 4.41 4.46
N SER A 124 10.74 5.12 3.32
CA SER A 124 9.55 5.96 2.99
C SER A 124 8.25 5.15 2.89
N GLY A 125 8.32 3.93 2.34
CA GLY A 125 7.16 3.03 2.30
C GLY A 125 6.72 2.59 3.69
N ASP A 126 7.67 2.31 4.60
CA ASP A 126 7.36 1.91 5.97
C ASP A 126 6.68 3.05 6.75
N VAL A 127 7.15 4.30 6.55
CA VAL A 127 6.50 5.50 7.12
C VAL A 127 5.07 5.63 6.58
N LEU A 128 4.87 5.51 5.26
CA LEU A 128 3.54 5.57 4.66
C LEU A 128 2.61 4.51 5.26
N ALA A 129 3.07 3.25 5.34
CA ALA A 129 2.32 2.15 5.93
C ALA A 129 1.95 2.43 7.39
N GLY A 130 2.88 2.99 8.17
CA GLY A 130 2.65 3.42 9.57
C GLY A 130 1.61 4.53 9.68
N VAL A 131 1.68 5.57 8.84
CA VAL A 131 0.74 6.69 8.84
C VAL A 131 -0.68 6.22 8.49
N ILE A 132 -0.83 5.43 7.42
CA ILE A 132 -2.15 4.87 7.04
C ILE A 132 -2.71 4.00 8.17
N SER A 133 -1.90 3.08 8.70
CA SER A 133 -2.30 2.21 9.82
C SER A 133 -2.73 3.02 11.05
N GLY A 134 -2.02 4.11 11.36
CA GLY A 134 -2.36 5.02 12.45
C GLY A 134 -3.75 5.64 12.30
N TRP A 135 -4.14 6.06 11.09
CA TRP A 135 -5.48 6.57 10.82
C TRP A 135 -6.55 5.48 10.91
N MET A 136 -6.27 4.27 10.42
CA MET A 136 -7.19 3.14 10.53
C MET A 136 -7.47 2.77 12.00
N VAL A 137 -6.45 2.78 12.85
CA VAL A 137 -6.58 2.48 14.29
C VAL A 137 -7.39 3.55 15.02
N GLN A 138 -7.32 4.80 14.56
CA GLN A 138 -8.13 5.91 15.09
C GLN A 138 -9.60 5.88 14.59
N GLY A 139 -9.99 4.84 13.86
CA GLY A 139 -11.37 4.63 13.45
C GLY A 139 -11.72 5.16 12.05
N LYS A 140 -10.76 5.63 11.27
CA LYS A 140 -11.01 5.96 9.85
C LYS A 140 -11.29 4.69 9.05
N GLU A 141 -12.19 4.76 8.08
CA GLU A 141 -12.38 3.69 7.12
C GLU A 141 -11.11 3.51 6.27
N ALA A 142 -10.93 2.31 5.68
CA ALA A 142 -9.70 1.95 4.98
C ALA A 142 -9.35 2.94 3.85
N GLU A 143 -10.36 3.34 3.07
CA GLU A 143 -10.20 4.29 1.97
C GLU A 143 -9.80 5.68 2.45
N ASP A 144 -10.47 6.20 3.49
CA ASP A 144 -10.18 7.52 4.05
C ASP A 144 -8.80 7.55 4.70
N ALA A 145 -8.43 6.48 5.39
CA ALA A 145 -7.11 6.35 5.98
C ALA A 145 -6.01 6.29 4.92
N ALA A 146 -6.23 5.56 3.82
CA ALA A 146 -5.31 5.47 2.70
C ALA A 146 -5.15 6.80 1.99
N GLU A 147 -6.25 7.52 1.72
CA GLU A 147 -6.24 8.83 1.06
C GLU A 147 -5.53 9.87 1.93
N LEU A 148 -5.97 10.03 3.17
CA LEU A 148 -5.41 11.00 4.11
C LEU A 148 -3.95 10.70 4.44
N GLY A 149 -3.62 9.44 4.68
CA GLY A 149 -2.26 9.01 4.98
C GLY A 149 -1.30 9.25 3.82
N THR A 150 -1.73 8.94 2.59
CA THR A 150 -0.91 9.20 1.39
C THR A 150 -0.72 10.71 1.16
N TYR A 151 -1.77 11.51 1.34
CA TYR A 151 -1.70 12.96 1.20
C TYR A 151 -0.75 13.59 2.22
N ILE A 152 -0.91 13.28 3.51
CA ILE A 152 -0.08 13.83 4.59
C ILE A 152 1.37 13.39 4.43
N HIS A 153 1.62 12.12 4.12
CA HIS A 153 2.97 11.61 3.89
C HIS A 153 3.65 12.35 2.73
N GLY A 154 2.95 12.56 1.62
CA GLY A 154 3.47 13.33 0.48
C GLY A 154 3.74 14.78 0.84
N LEU A 155 2.83 15.45 1.55
CA LEU A 155 2.99 16.83 2.00
C LEU A 155 4.17 16.99 2.97
N SER A 156 4.35 16.04 3.89
CA SER A 156 5.51 16.01 4.79
C SER A 156 6.82 15.90 4.00
N GLY A 157 6.85 15.07 2.96
CA GLY A 157 7.99 14.98 2.06
C GLY A 157 8.26 16.26 1.26
N ASP A 158 7.23 17.02 0.92
CA ASP A 158 7.38 18.31 0.25
C ASP A 158 7.98 19.36 1.20
N LEU A 159 7.52 19.39 2.45
CA LEU A 159 8.09 20.25 3.50
C LEU A 159 9.54 19.88 3.81
N ALA A 160 9.82 18.59 4.01
CA ALA A 160 11.19 18.13 4.28
C ALA A 160 12.15 18.47 3.14
N LYS A 161 11.71 18.35 1.88
CA LYS A 161 12.50 18.79 0.72
C LYS A 161 12.76 20.30 0.75
N PHE A 162 11.76 21.10 1.10
CA PHE A 162 11.92 22.55 1.20
C PHE A 162 12.97 22.95 2.24
N GLU A 163 12.98 22.28 3.39
CA GLU A 163 13.92 22.58 4.47
C GLU A 163 15.33 22.02 4.24
N LYS A 164 15.44 20.80 3.69
CA LYS A 164 16.70 20.03 3.65
C LYS A 164 17.28 19.83 2.25
N GLY A 165 16.53 20.18 1.21
CA GLY A 165 16.90 19.90 -0.19
C GLY A 165 16.69 18.44 -0.57
N VAL A 166 16.67 18.18 -1.89
CA VAL A 166 16.29 16.86 -2.48
C VAL A 166 17.15 15.71 -2.00
N TYR A 167 18.45 15.93 -1.80
CA TYR A 167 19.40 14.86 -1.52
C TYR A 167 19.54 14.52 -0.04
N SER A 168 19.17 15.43 0.86
CA SER A 168 19.39 15.31 2.31
C SER A 168 18.19 14.78 3.09
N VAL A 169 17.00 14.70 2.47
CA VAL A 169 15.80 14.18 3.09
C VAL A 169 15.97 12.69 3.43
N MET A 170 15.59 12.31 4.63
CA MET A 170 15.52 10.92 5.10
C MET A 170 14.08 10.57 5.44
N ALA A 171 13.75 9.27 5.46
CA ALA A 171 12.38 8.82 5.74
C ALA A 171 11.84 9.24 7.12
N ARG A 172 12.73 9.51 8.08
CA ARG A 172 12.40 9.95 9.45
C ARG A 172 12.18 11.45 9.61
N ASP A 173 12.43 12.24 8.56
CA ASP A 173 12.26 13.69 8.59
C ASP A 173 10.82 14.07 8.33
#